data_99f63903f4eab3c19ccc9dce992bb6e7
#
_entry.id   99f63903f4eab3c19ccc9dce992bb6e7
#
_cell.length_a   1.000
_cell.length_b   1.000
_cell.length_c   1.000
_cell.angle_alpha   90.00
_cell.angle_beta   90.00
_cell.angle_gamma   90.00
#
_symmetry.space_group_name_H-M   'P 1'
#
loop_
_entity.id
_entity.type
_entity.pdbx_description
1 polymer ?
#
loop_
_entity_poly.entity_id
_entity_poly.type
_entity_poly.pdbx_seq_one_letter_code
_entity_poly.pdbx_strand_id
1 'polypeptide(L)'
;MGVSKPRTYSQHTASLRAELGRAVPTPLLRQFHERSAWRHLLVAARQFLLLAVCTWGLVRFTHPLAWVPLSVVQGFTVFNFTVLLHEVVHGAVFARRRPRAERWLGFLYAVPSGISATQFTRWHLDHHAELGSGEHDPKRHHLSPKINARWYKLLYATPALFPIYFRAARREAAAYPPEVRARIAVERRVSMAAHLAAFGLLVWLAGWPAAARAYAVPVFVVFPVAFTLNRLGQHYDIEPSDPARWTTLVRGNWFWDAVFLNSNYHLEHHYFPGVPFYRLPALQRALEPFYERHRMPWRSYGGLVRGWLVDNRAPHTNWAEAPADGG
;
A
#
# COMPACT_ATOMS: atom_id res chain seq x y z
N MET A 1 -10.60 32.25 5.00
CA MET A 1 -9.56 31.65 5.85
C MET A 1 -10.10 30.32 6.35
N GLY A 2 -9.70 29.20 5.72
CA GLY A 2 -10.14 27.88 6.17
C GLY A 2 -9.35 27.52 7.43
N VAL A 3 -10.07 27.29 8.51
CA VAL A 3 -9.51 26.70 9.72
C VAL A 3 -8.91 25.35 9.31
N SER A 4 -7.58 25.24 9.33
CA SER A 4 -6.93 23.94 9.10
C SER A 4 -7.38 23.01 10.22
N LYS A 5 -8.11 21.94 9.88
CA LYS A 5 -8.45 20.90 10.85
C LYS A 5 -7.17 20.46 11.58
N PRO A 6 -7.21 20.35 12.91
CA PRO A 6 -6.08 19.83 13.65
C PRO A 6 -5.77 18.41 13.14
N ARG A 7 -4.53 18.18 12.70
CA ARG A 7 -4.10 16.90 12.13
C ARG A 7 -3.75 15.95 13.27
N THR A 8 -4.58 14.95 13.51
CA THR A 8 -4.49 14.01 14.64
C THR A 8 -3.06 13.46 14.84
N TYR A 9 -2.45 12.93 13.77
CA TYR A 9 -1.11 12.35 13.87
C TYR A 9 -0.06 13.35 14.40
N SER A 10 -0.06 14.59 13.92
CA SER A 10 0.93 15.58 14.32
C SER A 10 0.77 16.05 15.78
N GLN A 11 -0.43 16.01 16.30
CA GLN A 11 -0.72 16.40 17.69
C GLN A 11 -0.21 15.36 18.70
N HIS A 12 -0.40 14.07 18.39
CA HIS A 12 -0.03 12.98 19.29
C HIS A 12 1.42 12.50 19.13
N THR A 13 2.15 12.93 18.09
CA THR A 13 3.48 12.41 17.77
C THR A 13 4.63 13.39 17.95
N ALA A 14 4.42 14.51 18.64
CA ALA A 14 5.49 15.51 18.82
C ALA A 14 6.70 14.95 19.61
N SER A 15 6.45 14.28 20.74
CA SER A 15 7.48 13.61 21.55
C SER A 15 8.15 12.47 20.78
N LEU A 16 7.37 11.63 20.12
CA LEU A 16 7.88 10.54 19.28
C LEU A 16 8.83 11.05 18.18
N ARG A 17 8.50 12.14 17.50
CA ARG A 17 9.39 12.73 16.49
C ARG A 17 10.70 13.22 17.06
N ALA A 18 10.68 13.81 18.25
CA ALA A 18 11.89 14.22 18.95
C ALA A 18 12.77 13.02 19.31
N GLU A 19 12.18 11.91 19.74
CA GLU A 19 12.90 10.67 20.03
C GLU A 19 13.48 10.02 18.78
N LEU A 20 12.70 9.90 17.71
CA LEU A 20 13.15 9.38 16.43
C LEU A 20 14.30 10.21 15.83
N GLY A 21 14.24 11.55 15.97
CA GLY A 21 15.33 12.45 15.57
C GLY A 21 16.63 12.23 16.36
N ARG A 22 16.54 11.70 17.59
CA ARG A 22 17.71 11.32 18.41
C ARG A 22 18.16 9.88 18.17
N ALA A 23 17.23 8.99 17.77
CA ALA A 23 17.50 7.58 17.54
C ALA A 23 18.38 7.34 16.29
N VAL A 24 18.24 8.18 15.27
CA VAL A 24 19.05 8.08 14.05
C VAL A 24 19.92 9.34 13.91
N PRO A 25 21.25 9.21 13.83
CA PRO A 25 22.15 10.36 13.65
C PRO A 25 21.77 11.19 12.43
N THR A 26 21.77 12.51 12.56
CA THR A 26 21.35 13.43 11.50
C THR A 26 22.07 13.23 10.16
N PRO A 27 23.40 12.96 10.10
CA PRO A 27 24.06 12.68 8.83
C PRO A 27 23.52 11.42 8.15
N LEU A 28 23.28 10.36 8.91
CA LEU A 28 22.73 9.09 8.43
C LEU A 28 21.27 9.26 7.95
N LEU A 29 20.47 10.02 8.70
CA LEU A 29 19.10 10.32 8.32
C LEU A 29 19.03 11.12 7.01
N ARG A 30 19.95 12.08 6.80
CA ARG A 30 20.08 12.80 5.52
C ARG A 30 20.40 11.83 4.37
N GLN A 31 21.32 10.89 4.59
CA GLN A 31 21.66 9.87 3.60
C GLN A 31 20.45 8.98 3.25
N PHE A 32 19.62 8.61 4.24
CA PHE A 32 18.39 7.84 3.97
C PHE A 32 17.38 8.63 3.13
N HIS A 33 17.34 9.95 3.24
CA HIS A 33 16.47 10.80 2.41
C HIS A 33 17.01 11.11 1.00
N GLU A 34 18.20 10.62 0.67
CA GLU A 34 18.73 10.78 -0.69
C GLU A 34 17.91 9.99 -1.71
N ARG A 35 17.38 10.69 -2.69
CA ARG A 35 16.50 10.16 -3.72
C ARG A 35 17.26 9.93 -5.01
N SER A 36 17.04 8.79 -5.64
CA SER A 36 17.62 8.42 -6.93
C SER A 36 16.53 8.03 -7.92
N ALA A 37 16.25 8.94 -8.86
CA ALA A 37 15.28 8.65 -9.92
C ALA A 37 15.67 7.40 -10.72
N TRP A 38 16.96 7.22 -10.98
CA TRP A 38 17.45 6.04 -11.69
C TRP A 38 17.09 4.72 -10.99
N ARG A 39 17.35 4.63 -9.69
CA ARG A 39 16.99 3.41 -8.92
C ARG A 39 15.49 3.14 -8.96
N HIS A 40 14.67 4.17 -8.77
CA HIS A 40 13.22 4.04 -8.84
C HIS A 40 12.76 3.60 -10.23
N LEU A 41 13.25 4.25 -11.30
CA LEU A 41 12.86 3.93 -12.67
C LEU A 41 13.33 2.54 -13.11
N LEU A 42 14.50 2.07 -12.64
CA LEU A 42 14.97 0.71 -12.89
C LEU A 42 14.03 -0.33 -12.25
N VAL A 43 13.58 -0.08 -11.02
CA VAL A 43 12.59 -0.96 -10.38
C VAL A 43 11.25 -0.92 -11.12
N ALA A 44 10.81 0.26 -11.55
CA ALA A 44 9.58 0.39 -12.35
C ALA A 44 9.70 -0.36 -13.69
N ALA A 45 10.81 -0.20 -14.41
CA ALA A 45 11.08 -0.93 -15.66
C ALA A 45 11.07 -2.45 -15.44
N ARG A 46 11.67 -2.94 -14.33
CA ARG A 46 11.58 -4.35 -13.93
C ARG A 46 10.14 -4.81 -13.76
N GLN A 47 9.26 -4.00 -13.13
CA GLN A 47 7.86 -4.39 -12.96
C GLN A 47 7.13 -4.48 -14.31
N PHE A 48 7.35 -3.54 -15.23
CA PHE A 48 6.78 -3.64 -16.58
C PHE A 48 7.32 -4.84 -17.35
N LEU A 49 8.61 -5.14 -17.23
CA LEU A 49 9.21 -6.33 -17.85
C LEU A 49 8.59 -7.62 -17.27
N LEU A 50 8.45 -7.73 -15.95
CA LEU A 50 7.79 -8.87 -15.31
C LEU A 50 6.35 -9.03 -15.79
N LEU A 51 5.60 -7.92 -15.89
CA LEU A 51 4.23 -7.95 -16.42
C LEU A 51 4.19 -8.49 -17.85
N ALA A 52 5.10 -8.05 -18.73
CA ALA A 52 5.20 -8.50 -20.11
C ALA A 52 5.61 -9.98 -20.22
N VAL A 53 6.66 -10.38 -19.50
CA VAL A 53 7.19 -11.76 -19.54
C VAL A 53 6.18 -12.74 -18.94
N CYS A 54 5.56 -12.40 -17.79
CA CYS A 54 4.53 -13.25 -17.21
C CYS A 54 3.30 -13.37 -18.12
N THR A 55 2.84 -12.25 -18.71
CA THR A 55 1.72 -12.29 -19.68
C THR A 55 2.05 -13.20 -20.85
N TRP A 56 3.24 -13.06 -21.45
CA TRP A 56 3.69 -13.94 -22.53
C TRP A 56 3.71 -15.41 -22.10
N GLY A 57 4.30 -15.72 -20.93
CA GLY A 57 4.35 -17.10 -20.41
C GLY A 57 2.95 -17.68 -20.12
N LEU A 58 2.05 -16.87 -19.57
CA LEU A 58 0.66 -17.27 -19.26
C LEU A 58 -0.19 -17.53 -20.52
N VAL A 59 0.14 -16.87 -21.62
CA VAL A 59 -0.46 -17.18 -22.93
C VAL A 59 0.11 -18.50 -23.50
N ARG A 60 1.41 -18.72 -23.36
CA ARG A 60 2.11 -19.87 -23.96
C ARG A 60 1.98 -21.17 -23.19
N PHE A 61 2.01 -21.13 -21.87
CA PHE A 61 2.02 -22.32 -21.02
C PHE A 61 0.61 -22.65 -20.51
N THR A 62 0.18 -23.89 -20.77
CA THR A 62 -1.13 -24.38 -20.32
C THR A 62 -1.04 -25.33 -19.11
N HIS A 63 0.15 -25.89 -18.84
CA HIS A 63 0.36 -26.81 -17.73
C HIS A 63 0.30 -26.05 -16.37
N PRO A 64 -0.47 -26.53 -15.38
CA PRO A 64 -0.67 -25.81 -14.10
C PRO A 64 0.62 -25.49 -13.36
N LEU A 65 1.61 -26.38 -13.35
CA LEU A 65 2.91 -26.15 -12.69
C LEU A 65 3.69 -24.98 -13.29
N ALA A 66 3.38 -24.56 -14.51
CA ALA A 66 4.00 -23.39 -15.13
C ALA A 66 3.13 -22.12 -14.97
N TRP A 67 1.83 -22.19 -15.32
CA TRP A 67 1.02 -20.98 -15.34
C TRP A 67 0.60 -20.50 -13.93
N VAL A 68 0.42 -21.39 -12.93
CA VAL A 68 0.04 -20.97 -11.58
C VAL A 68 1.11 -20.09 -10.92
N PRO A 69 2.41 -20.50 -10.88
CA PRO A 69 3.46 -19.62 -10.37
C PRO A 69 3.58 -18.29 -11.12
N LEU A 70 3.47 -18.31 -12.46
CA LEU A 70 3.48 -17.08 -13.25
C LEU A 70 2.30 -16.14 -12.92
N SER A 71 1.10 -16.70 -12.69
CA SER A 71 -0.06 -15.92 -12.25
C SER A 71 0.17 -15.27 -10.89
N VAL A 72 0.80 -16.00 -9.95
CA VAL A 72 1.17 -15.45 -8.65
C VAL A 72 2.14 -14.28 -8.82
N VAL A 73 3.23 -14.48 -9.55
CA VAL A 73 4.21 -13.41 -9.82
C VAL A 73 3.52 -12.20 -10.47
N GLN A 74 2.67 -12.42 -11.47
CA GLN A 74 1.98 -11.33 -12.15
C GLN A 74 1.01 -10.58 -11.24
N GLY A 75 0.23 -11.24 -10.41
CA GLY A 75 -0.72 -10.59 -9.50
C GLY A 75 -0.01 -9.74 -8.45
N PHE A 76 1.12 -10.22 -7.90
CA PHE A 76 1.97 -9.40 -7.03
C PHE A 76 2.65 -8.25 -7.79
N THR A 77 3.03 -8.45 -9.04
CA THR A 77 3.56 -7.38 -9.90
C THR A 77 2.51 -6.28 -10.13
N VAL A 78 1.26 -6.64 -10.40
CA VAL A 78 0.15 -5.68 -10.50
C VAL A 78 -0.03 -4.91 -9.20
N PHE A 79 0.04 -5.58 -8.06
CA PHE A 79 0.00 -4.92 -6.75
C PHE A 79 1.18 -3.94 -6.57
N ASN A 80 2.37 -4.30 -7.00
CA ASN A 80 3.57 -3.47 -6.83
C ASN A 80 3.52 -2.12 -7.56
N PHE A 81 2.64 -1.96 -8.55
CA PHE A 81 2.37 -0.64 -9.13
C PHE A 81 1.72 0.31 -8.12
N THR A 82 0.96 -0.19 -7.14
CA THR A 82 0.47 0.66 -6.04
C THR A 82 1.61 1.13 -5.14
N VAL A 83 2.65 0.31 -4.93
CA VAL A 83 3.85 0.70 -4.17
C VAL A 83 4.65 1.76 -4.92
N LEU A 84 4.82 1.61 -6.24
CA LEU A 84 5.48 2.63 -7.06
C LEU A 84 4.70 3.96 -7.07
N LEU A 85 3.37 3.91 -7.14
CA LEU A 85 2.51 5.09 -7.01
C LEU A 85 2.67 5.76 -5.65
N HIS A 86 2.76 4.99 -4.58
CA HIS A 86 2.98 5.46 -3.22
C HIS A 86 4.26 6.31 -3.09
N GLU A 87 5.37 5.90 -3.73
CA GLU A 87 6.61 6.68 -3.78
C GLU A 87 6.44 8.03 -4.47
N VAL A 88 5.63 8.06 -5.54
CA VAL A 88 5.28 9.31 -6.22
C VAL A 88 4.49 10.25 -5.31
N VAL A 89 3.55 9.72 -4.52
CA VAL A 89 2.74 10.49 -3.57
C VAL A 89 3.62 11.21 -2.54
N HIS A 90 4.63 10.53 -2.02
CA HIS A 90 5.58 11.11 -1.04
C HIS A 90 6.71 11.92 -1.68
N GLY A 91 6.71 12.07 -3.02
CA GLY A 91 7.78 12.76 -3.74
C GLY A 91 9.15 12.11 -3.56
N ALA A 92 9.19 10.79 -3.30
CA ALA A 92 10.42 10.04 -3.01
C ALA A 92 11.20 9.63 -4.29
N VAL A 93 10.71 9.98 -5.48
CA VAL A 93 11.31 9.59 -6.77
C VAL A 93 12.46 10.49 -7.18
N PHE A 94 12.24 11.80 -7.20
CA PHE A 94 13.20 12.77 -7.72
C PHE A 94 13.89 13.54 -6.59
N ALA A 95 15.18 13.82 -6.74
CA ALA A 95 15.94 14.64 -5.78
C ALA A 95 15.35 16.06 -5.64
N ARG A 96 14.83 16.62 -6.73
CA ARG A 96 14.05 17.86 -6.75
C ARG A 96 12.67 17.59 -7.28
N ARG A 97 11.65 18.25 -6.70
CA ARG A 97 10.25 18.11 -7.13
C ARG A 97 10.09 18.38 -8.63
N ARG A 98 9.43 17.45 -9.33
CA ARG A 98 9.11 17.55 -10.76
C ARG A 98 7.61 17.29 -10.97
N PRO A 99 6.72 18.26 -10.67
CA PRO A 99 5.28 18.02 -10.57
C PRO A 99 4.64 17.41 -11.83
N ARG A 100 5.14 17.79 -13.02
CA ARG A 100 4.65 17.22 -14.29
C ARG A 100 5.05 15.75 -14.43
N ALA A 101 6.32 15.43 -14.19
CA ALA A 101 6.83 14.06 -14.27
C ALA A 101 6.20 13.17 -13.19
N GLU A 102 6.09 13.65 -11.96
CA GLU A 102 5.42 12.95 -10.86
C GLU A 102 3.96 12.64 -11.20
N ARG A 103 3.23 13.58 -11.82
CA ARG A 103 1.86 13.38 -12.27
C ARG A 103 1.73 12.27 -13.33
N TRP A 104 2.62 12.28 -14.33
CA TRP A 104 2.62 11.27 -15.38
C TRP A 104 3.01 9.88 -14.85
N LEU A 105 4.04 9.81 -14.01
CA LEU A 105 4.42 8.54 -13.35
C LEU A 105 3.30 8.03 -12.46
N GLY A 106 2.68 8.90 -11.66
CA GLY A 106 1.55 8.52 -10.81
C GLY A 106 0.40 7.93 -11.62
N PHE A 107 0.05 8.57 -12.74
CA PHE A 107 -0.98 8.04 -13.64
C PHE A 107 -0.56 6.70 -14.26
N LEU A 108 0.68 6.61 -14.77
CA LEU A 108 1.21 5.38 -15.37
C LEU A 108 1.19 4.19 -14.40
N TYR A 109 1.51 4.42 -13.12
CA TYR A 109 1.50 3.37 -12.10
C TYR A 109 0.08 3.05 -11.59
N ALA A 110 -0.83 4.01 -11.61
CA ALA A 110 -2.21 3.80 -11.19
C ALA A 110 -2.99 2.88 -12.15
N VAL A 111 -2.72 2.96 -13.46
CA VAL A 111 -3.44 2.19 -14.48
C VAL A 111 -3.36 0.68 -14.26
N PRO A 112 -2.19 0.02 -14.12
CA PRO A 112 -2.14 -1.44 -13.92
C PRO A 112 -2.90 -1.94 -12.69
N SER A 113 -3.01 -1.10 -11.66
CA SER A 113 -3.75 -1.42 -10.42
C SER A 113 -5.24 -1.08 -10.46
N GLY A 114 -5.73 -0.49 -11.55
CA GLY A 114 -7.14 -0.14 -11.73
C GLY A 114 -7.64 1.00 -10.83
N ILE A 115 -6.75 1.86 -10.31
CA ILE A 115 -7.08 2.92 -9.36
C ILE A 115 -6.88 4.32 -9.97
N SER A 116 -7.39 5.36 -9.31
CA SER A 116 -7.12 6.75 -9.66
C SER A 116 -5.92 7.27 -8.87
N ALA A 117 -4.91 7.81 -9.57
CA ALA A 117 -3.73 8.43 -8.95
C ALA A 117 -4.11 9.61 -8.05
N THR A 118 -5.04 10.46 -8.52
CA THR A 118 -5.55 11.62 -7.76
C THR A 118 -6.23 11.17 -6.47
N GLN A 119 -7.10 10.14 -6.54
CA GLN A 119 -7.78 9.63 -5.37
C GLN A 119 -6.84 8.96 -4.40
N PHE A 120 -5.95 8.11 -4.89
CA PHE A 120 -4.96 7.44 -4.05
C PHE A 120 -4.08 8.46 -3.32
N THR A 121 -3.64 9.52 -4.01
CA THR A 121 -2.84 10.59 -3.40
C THR A 121 -3.58 11.27 -2.26
N ARG A 122 -4.83 11.69 -2.47
CA ARG A 122 -5.63 12.35 -1.43
C ARG A 122 -5.87 11.42 -0.25
N TRP A 123 -6.41 10.25 -0.52
CA TRP A 123 -6.71 9.25 0.50
C TRP A 123 -5.49 8.89 1.35
N HIS A 124 -4.33 8.73 0.69
CA HIS A 124 -3.11 8.35 1.38
C HIS A 124 -2.53 9.49 2.25
N LEU A 125 -2.53 10.72 1.74
CA LEU A 125 -2.07 11.87 2.53
C LEU A 125 -3.01 12.18 3.70
N ASP A 126 -4.32 12.04 3.52
CA ASP A 126 -5.30 12.20 4.59
C ASP A 126 -5.12 11.10 5.66
N HIS A 127 -4.82 9.85 5.24
CA HIS A 127 -4.46 8.78 6.16
C HIS A 127 -3.21 9.10 6.99
N HIS A 128 -2.12 9.61 6.38
CA HIS A 128 -0.94 10.03 7.13
C HIS A 128 -1.22 11.18 8.10
N ALA A 129 -2.11 12.09 7.74
CA ALA A 129 -2.46 13.24 8.57
C ALA A 129 -3.36 12.85 9.76
N GLU A 130 -4.24 11.87 9.56
CA GLU A 130 -5.28 11.46 10.51
C GLU A 130 -5.04 10.08 11.13
N LEU A 131 -3.83 9.52 10.96
CA LEU A 131 -3.46 8.26 11.61
C LEU A 131 -3.61 8.39 13.12
N GLY A 132 -4.27 7.41 13.73
CA GLY A 132 -4.67 7.43 15.14
C GLY A 132 -6.10 7.92 15.37
N SER A 133 -6.76 8.53 14.38
CA SER A 133 -8.17 8.91 14.47
C SER A 133 -9.10 7.74 14.13
N GLY A 134 -10.06 7.46 15.00
CA GLY A 134 -11.13 6.50 14.74
C GLY A 134 -12.14 6.97 13.70
N GLU A 135 -12.31 8.30 13.56
CA GLU A 135 -13.33 8.90 12.71
C GLU A 135 -12.77 9.45 11.40
N HIS A 136 -11.54 9.98 11.40
CA HIS A 136 -11.00 10.76 10.29
C HIS A 136 -9.94 10.05 9.47
N ASP A 137 -9.34 8.92 9.95
CA ASP A 137 -8.48 8.09 9.12
C ASP A 137 -9.31 7.38 8.05
N PRO A 138 -9.22 7.79 6.76
CA PRO A 138 -10.10 7.25 5.73
C PRO A 138 -9.86 5.79 5.44
N LYS A 139 -8.64 5.27 5.62
CA LYS A 139 -8.35 3.85 5.42
C LYS A 139 -9.04 2.99 6.48
N ARG A 140 -9.00 3.44 7.74
CA ARG A 140 -9.67 2.76 8.83
C ARG A 140 -11.18 2.92 8.75
N HIS A 141 -11.65 4.15 8.55
CA HIS A 141 -13.07 4.45 8.55
C HIS A 141 -13.83 3.78 7.40
N HIS A 142 -13.27 3.72 6.21
CA HIS A 142 -13.97 3.22 5.02
C HIS A 142 -13.56 1.83 4.56
N LEU A 143 -12.28 1.44 4.66
CA LEU A 143 -11.74 0.24 4.03
C LEU A 143 -11.54 -0.93 5.00
N SER A 144 -11.32 -0.68 6.29
CA SER A 144 -11.11 -1.76 7.25
C SER A 144 -12.37 -2.61 7.45
N PRO A 145 -12.23 -3.94 7.64
CA PRO A 145 -13.35 -4.81 7.94
C PRO A 145 -14.11 -4.35 9.19
N LYS A 146 -15.44 -4.32 9.11
CA LYS A 146 -16.31 -3.86 10.19
C LYS A 146 -16.87 -5.01 11.03
N ILE A 147 -16.69 -6.24 10.57
CA ILE A 147 -17.19 -7.45 11.21
C ILE A 147 -16.01 -8.36 11.49
N ASN A 148 -15.85 -8.76 12.76
CA ASN A 148 -14.82 -9.72 13.16
C ASN A 148 -15.30 -11.17 12.93
N ALA A 149 -15.55 -11.53 11.67
CA ALA A 149 -15.89 -12.87 11.25
C ALA A 149 -14.91 -13.37 10.18
N ARG A 150 -14.45 -14.63 10.29
CA ARG A 150 -13.47 -15.20 9.34
C ARG A 150 -13.93 -15.11 7.90
N TRP A 151 -15.19 -15.46 7.62
CA TRP A 151 -15.76 -15.38 6.27
C TRP A 151 -15.70 -13.95 5.71
N TYR A 152 -16.00 -12.94 6.55
CA TYR A 152 -15.97 -11.54 6.11
C TYR A 152 -14.55 -11.07 5.82
N LYS A 153 -13.58 -11.47 6.64
CA LYS A 153 -12.16 -11.21 6.44
C LYS A 153 -11.64 -11.83 5.13
N LEU A 154 -12.08 -13.07 4.84
CA LEU A 154 -11.69 -13.76 3.61
C LEU A 154 -12.15 -13.04 2.34
N LEU A 155 -13.25 -12.27 2.38
CA LEU A 155 -13.71 -11.48 1.22
C LEU A 155 -12.64 -10.52 0.72
N TYR A 156 -11.78 -10.00 1.60
CA TYR A 156 -10.68 -9.10 1.22
C TYR A 156 -9.59 -9.78 0.40
N ALA A 157 -9.45 -11.10 0.50
CA ALA A 157 -8.53 -11.90 -0.29
C ALA A 157 -9.20 -12.52 -1.55
N THR A 158 -10.38 -12.07 -1.92
CA THR A 158 -11.16 -12.54 -3.05
C THR A 158 -11.55 -11.38 -3.99
N PRO A 159 -12.15 -11.63 -5.16
CA PRO A 159 -12.68 -10.58 -6.03
C PRO A 159 -13.66 -9.61 -5.34
N ALA A 160 -14.26 -9.97 -4.22
CA ALA A 160 -15.10 -9.07 -3.41
C ALA A 160 -14.34 -7.85 -2.87
N LEU A 161 -13.01 -7.89 -2.84
CA LEU A 161 -12.19 -6.71 -2.53
C LEU A 161 -12.53 -5.52 -3.42
N PHE A 162 -12.78 -5.73 -4.72
CA PHE A 162 -13.03 -4.64 -5.66
C PHE A 162 -14.30 -3.84 -5.31
N PRO A 163 -15.49 -4.46 -5.17
CA PRO A 163 -16.66 -3.69 -4.74
C PRO A 163 -16.52 -3.09 -3.34
N ILE A 164 -15.81 -3.75 -2.41
CA ILE A 164 -15.51 -3.18 -1.09
C ILE A 164 -14.66 -1.91 -1.25
N TYR A 165 -13.55 -2.00 -1.98
CA TYR A 165 -12.63 -0.88 -2.22
C TYR A 165 -13.32 0.28 -2.94
N PHE A 166 -14.04 0.01 -4.04
CA PHE A 166 -14.69 1.08 -4.81
C PHE A 166 -15.85 1.74 -4.07
N ARG A 167 -16.54 1.01 -3.20
CA ARG A 167 -17.54 1.59 -2.29
C ARG A 167 -16.89 2.53 -1.28
N ALA A 168 -15.81 2.10 -0.63
CA ALA A 168 -15.02 2.91 0.29
C ALA A 168 -14.49 4.18 -0.41
N ALA A 169 -13.87 4.00 -1.58
CA ALA A 169 -13.32 5.07 -2.39
C ALA A 169 -14.38 6.07 -2.88
N ARG A 170 -15.62 5.63 -3.12
CA ARG A 170 -16.72 6.52 -3.49
C ARG A 170 -17.18 7.36 -2.30
N ARG A 171 -17.29 6.75 -1.12
CA ARG A 171 -17.67 7.46 0.12
C ARG A 171 -16.67 8.55 0.46
N GLU A 172 -15.39 8.22 0.43
CA GLU A 172 -14.32 9.19 0.66
C GLU A 172 -14.34 10.33 -0.37
N ALA A 173 -14.46 10.01 -1.66
CA ALA A 173 -14.49 11.00 -2.73
C ALA A 173 -15.67 11.98 -2.63
N ALA A 174 -16.75 11.63 -1.92
CA ALA A 174 -17.91 12.52 -1.74
C ALA A 174 -17.55 13.82 -1.01
N ALA A 175 -16.53 13.79 -0.14
CA ALA A 175 -16.03 14.95 0.59
C ALA A 175 -15.09 15.84 -0.23
N TYR A 176 -14.67 15.41 -1.41
CA TYR A 176 -13.70 16.16 -2.24
C TYR A 176 -14.37 17.26 -3.07
N PRO A 177 -13.62 18.35 -3.41
CA PRO A 177 -14.09 19.39 -4.31
C PRO A 177 -14.53 18.84 -5.68
N PRO A 178 -15.49 19.51 -6.36
CA PRO A 178 -16.02 19.02 -7.66
C PRO A 178 -14.95 18.76 -8.73
N GLU A 179 -13.94 19.63 -8.84
CA GLU A 179 -12.84 19.51 -9.78
C GLU A 179 -11.95 18.27 -9.51
N VAL A 180 -11.74 17.93 -8.23
CA VAL A 180 -11.01 16.72 -7.83
C VAL A 180 -11.83 15.48 -8.19
N ARG A 181 -13.14 15.50 -7.91
CA ARG A 181 -14.04 14.40 -8.28
C ARG A 181 -14.11 14.17 -9.79
N ALA A 182 -14.20 15.26 -10.57
CA ALA A 182 -14.19 15.18 -12.03
C ALA A 182 -12.90 14.52 -12.55
N ARG A 183 -11.75 14.91 -12.01
CA ARG A 183 -10.47 14.32 -12.36
C ARG A 183 -10.39 12.84 -12.00
N ILE A 184 -10.82 12.44 -10.81
CA ILE A 184 -10.91 11.03 -10.38
C ILE A 184 -11.78 10.24 -11.36
N ALA A 185 -12.92 10.81 -11.80
CA ALA A 185 -13.81 10.15 -12.75
C ALA A 185 -13.14 9.93 -14.11
N VAL A 186 -12.39 10.90 -14.62
CA VAL A 186 -11.63 10.75 -15.89
C VAL A 186 -10.57 9.67 -15.74
N GLU A 187 -9.74 9.72 -14.69
CA GLU A 187 -8.68 8.75 -14.45
C GLU A 187 -9.23 7.32 -14.35
N ARG A 188 -10.38 7.14 -13.68
CA ARG A 188 -11.05 5.84 -13.57
C ARG A 188 -11.57 5.33 -14.92
N ARG A 189 -12.17 6.22 -15.75
CA ARG A 189 -12.64 5.84 -17.07
C ARG A 189 -11.49 5.41 -17.97
N VAL A 190 -10.38 6.15 -17.96
CA VAL A 190 -9.19 5.79 -18.75
C VAL A 190 -8.60 4.46 -18.27
N SER A 191 -8.47 4.26 -16.95
CA SER A 191 -8.02 2.99 -16.39
C SER A 191 -8.94 1.83 -16.80
N MET A 192 -10.26 1.99 -16.67
CA MET A 192 -11.24 0.98 -17.10
C MET A 192 -11.12 0.66 -18.58
N ALA A 193 -11.02 1.68 -19.44
CA ALA A 193 -10.85 1.50 -20.88
C ALA A 193 -9.55 0.75 -21.21
N ALA A 194 -8.45 1.08 -20.52
CA ALA A 194 -7.18 0.38 -20.69
C ALA A 194 -7.27 -1.10 -20.28
N HIS A 195 -7.94 -1.41 -19.18
CA HIS A 195 -8.15 -2.78 -18.71
C HIS A 195 -9.05 -3.57 -19.68
N LEU A 196 -10.16 -2.98 -20.14
CA LEU A 196 -11.04 -3.62 -21.13
C LEU A 196 -10.32 -3.86 -22.45
N ALA A 197 -9.54 -2.88 -22.93
CA ALA A 197 -8.73 -3.01 -24.14
C ALA A 197 -7.67 -4.11 -24.00
N ALA A 198 -6.94 -4.15 -22.88
CA ALA A 198 -5.93 -5.18 -22.62
C ALA A 198 -6.56 -6.58 -22.57
N PHE A 199 -7.67 -6.74 -21.85
CA PHE A 199 -8.38 -8.02 -21.80
C PHE A 199 -8.95 -8.43 -23.15
N GLY A 200 -9.63 -7.51 -23.86
CA GLY A 200 -10.18 -7.77 -25.20
C GLY A 200 -9.09 -8.13 -26.21
N LEU A 201 -7.93 -7.46 -26.14
CA LEU A 201 -6.78 -7.80 -26.99
C LEU A 201 -6.26 -9.21 -26.71
N LEU A 202 -6.16 -9.61 -25.44
CA LEU A 202 -5.74 -10.97 -25.06
C LEU A 202 -6.76 -12.02 -25.55
N VAL A 203 -8.06 -11.75 -25.44
CA VAL A 203 -9.09 -12.64 -25.98
C VAL A 203 -8.97 -12.78 -27.49
N TRP A 204 -8.78 -11.66 -28.19
CA TRP A 204 -8.65 -11.64 -29.65
C TRP A 204 -7.40 -12.37 -30.13
N LEU A 205 -6.24 -12.17 -29.49
CA LEU A 205 -4.96 -12.75 -29.92
C LEU A 205 -4.77 -14.21 -29.49
N ALA A 206 -5.30 -14.60 -28.33
CA ALA A 206 -4.96 -15.86 -27.67
C ALA A 206 -6.17 -16.67 -27.17
N GLY A 207 -7.37 -16.13 -27.30
CA GLY A 207 -8.61 -16.78 -26.87
C GLY A 207 -8.89 -16.65 -25.36
N TRP A 208 -10.11 -16.99 -24.96
CA TRP A 208 -10.62 -16.89 -23.60
C TRP A 208 -9.77 -17.61 -22.54
N PRO A 209 -9.32 -18.88 -22.74
CA PRO A 209 -8.55 -19.56 -21.70
C PRO A 209 -7.21 -18.88 -21.43
N ALA A 210 -6.54 -18.36 -22.45
CA ALA A 210 -5.29 -17.63 -22.29
C ALA A 210 -5.52 -16.27 -21.63
N ALA A 211 -6.56 -15.53 -22.03
CA ALA A 211 -6.94 -14.28 -21.41
C ALA A 211 -7.31 -14.45 -19.92
N ALA A 212 -8.01 -15.53 -19.57
CA ALA A 212 -8.32 -15.86 -18.19
C ALA A 212 -7.05 -16.09 -17.37
N ARG A 213 -6.09 -16.90 -17.85
CA ARG A 213 -4.81 -17.13 -17.17
C ARG A 213 -3.94 -15.88 -17.08
N ALA A 214 -3.84 -15.11 -18.17
CA ALA A 214 -2.91 -13.98 -18.27
C ALA A 214 -3.46 -12.68 -17.67
N TYR A 215 -4.75 -12.61 -17.39
CA TYR A 215 -5.37 -11.39 -16.89
C TYR A 215 -6.33 -11.66 -15.73
N ALA A 216 -7.38 -12.48 -15.93
CA ALA A 216 -8.44 -12.62 -14.93
C ALA A 216 -7.91 -13.24 -13.61
N VAL A 217 -7.10 -14.30 -13.67
CA VAL A 217 -6.55 -14.93 -12.48
C VAL A 217 -5.58 -13.99 -11.75
N PRO A 218 -4.55 -13.38 -12.38
CA PRO A 218 -3.66 -12.45 -11.71
C PRO A 218 -4.37 -11.26 -11.09
N VAL A 219 -5.33 -10.65 -11.80
CA VAL A 219 -5.99 -9.43 -11.35
C VAL A 219 -7.09 -9.72 -10.33
N PHE A 220 -7.96 -10.71 -10.56
CA PHE A 220 -9.13 -10.91 -9.70
C PHE A 220 -8.91 -11.94 -8.60
N VAL A 221 -7.93 -12.84 -8.72
CA VAL A 221 -7.67 -13.86 -7.69
C VAL A 221 -6.41 -13.53 -6.91
N VAL A 222 -5.27 -13.26 -7.57
CA VAL A 222 -3.98 -13.09 -6.91
C VAL A 222 -3.80 -11.69 -6.31
N PHE A 223 -4.15 -10.64 -7.06
CA PHE A 223 -4.02 -9.25 -6.56
C PHE A 223 -4.75 -9.00 -5.23
N PRO A 224 -6.01 -9.47 -5.01
CA PRO A 224 -6.66 -9.33 -3.71
C PRO A 224 -5.88 -9.98 -2.57
N VAL A 225 -5.25 -11.13 -2.82
CA VAL A 225 -4.40 -11.81 -1.82
C VAL A 225 -3.18 -10.95 -1.52
N ALA A 226 -2.47 -10.46 -2.55
CA ALA A 226 -1.30 -9.60 -2.38
C ALA A 226 -1.64 -8.32 -1.61
N PHE A 227 -2.75 -7.66 -1.98
CA PHE A 227 -3.26 -6.48 -1.30
C PHE A 227 -3.56 -6.75 0.18
N THR A 228 -4.27 -7.84 0.49
CA THR A 228 -4.64 -8.20 1.86
C THR A 228 -3.43 -8.55 2.70
N LEU A 229 -2.50 -9.35 2.19
CA LEU A 229 -1.26 -9.69 2.88
C LEU A 229 -0.45 -8.42 3.20
N ASN A 230 -0.25 -7.54 2.22
CA ASN A 230 0.47 -6.29 2.46
C ASN A 230 -0.22 -5.44 3.54
N ARG A 231 -1.55 -5.33 3.50
CA ARG A 231 -2.34 -4.58 4.50
C ARG A 231 -2.21 -5.13 5.91
N LEU A 232 -2.10 -6.46 6.09
CA LEU A 232 -1.86 -7.04 7.41
C LEU A 232 -0.53 -6.57 8.02
N GLY A 233 0.50 -6.34 7.19
CA GLY A 233 1.78 -5.78 7.64
C GLY A 233 1.77 -4.27 7.88
N GLN A 234 0.64 -3.58 7.69
CA GLN A 234 0.56 -2.12 7.85
C GLN A 234 -0.01 -1.70 9.21
N HIS A 235 -1.31 -1.88 9.43
CA HIS A 235 -2.02 -1.35 10.62
C HIS A 235 -2.92 -2.40 11.27
N TYR A 236 -2.54 -3.68 11.25
CA TYR A 236 -3.40 -4.74 11.75
C TYR A 236 -3.21 -5.02 13.24
N ASP A 237 -2.00 -5.19 13.68
CA ASP A 237 -1.66 -5.55 15.07
C ASP A 237 -0.90 -4.37 15.71
N ILE A 238 -1.64 -3.39 16.18
CA ILE A 238 -1.14 -2.12 16.68
C ILE A 238 -1.57 -1.89 18.14
N GLU A 239 -0.96 -0.90 18.80
CA GLU A 239 -1.31 -0.48 20.15
C GLU A 239 -1.88 0.95 20.11
N PRO A 240 -3.19 1.14 20.34
CA PRO A 240 -3.84 2.45 20.21
C PRO A 240 -3.34 3.49 21.19
N SER A 241 -2.94 3.07 22.38
CA SER A 241 -2.47 3.95 23.46
C SER A 241 -1.04 4.45 23.24
N ASP A 242 -0.30 3.87 22.27
CA ASP A 242 1.10 4.20 22.03
C ASP A 242 1.31 4.66 20.57
N PRO A 243 1.48 5.98 20.31
CA PRO A 243 1.73 6.50 18.96
C PRO A 243 2.90 5.86 18.23
N ALA A 244 3.91 5.34 18.93
CA ALA A 244 5.02 4.61 18.34
C ALA A 244 4.58 3.27 17.73
N ARG A 245 3.42 2.74 18.13
CA ARG A 245 2.88 1.44 17.71
C ARG A 245 1.61 1.54 16.87
N TRP A 246 1.33 2.70 16.29
CA TRP A 246 0.17 2.88 15.40
C TRP A 246 0.34 2.22 14.03
N THR A 247 1.48 1.59 13.82
CA THR A 247 1.80 0.82 12.62
C THR A 247 2.51 -0.46 13.03
N THR A 248 2.24 -1.54 12.32
CA THR A 248 2.80 -2.86 12.59
C THR A 248 4.30 -2.91 12.29
N LEU A 249 5.11 -3.34 13.25
CA LEU A 249 6.54 -3.59 13.02
C LEU A 249 6.73 -4.99 12.43
N VAL A 250 6.98 -5.07 11.13
CA VAL A 250 7.25 -6.33 10.43
C VAL A 250 8.75 -6.50 10.26
N ARG A 251 9.28 -7.67 10.64
CA ARG A 251 10.68 -7.99 10.38
C ARG A 251 10.90 -8.22 8.89
N GLY A 252 11.72 -7.38 8.28
CA GLY A 252 12.11 -7.51 6.89
C GLY A 252 12.94 -8.76 6.61
N ASN A 253 12.84 -9.28 5.41
CA ASN A 253 13.70 -10.31 4.86
C ASN A 253 13.69 -10.23 3.33
N TRP A 254 14.70 -10.82 2.70
CA TRP A 254 14.89 -10.73 1.26
C TRP A 254 13.68 -11.13 0.42
N PHE A 255 12.89 -12.12 0.88
CA PHE A 255 11.72 -12.61 0.15
C PHE A 255 10.60 -11.55 0.14
N TRP A 256 10.16 -11.08 1.32
CA TRP A 256 9.10 -10.08 1.41
C TRP A 256 9.54 -8.72 0.86
N ASP A 257 10.83 -8.39 0.99
CA ASP A 257 11.41 -7.17 0.42
C ASP A 257 11.31 -7.18 -1.11
N ALA A 258 11.59 -8.33 -1.75
CA ALA A 258 11.45 -8.51 -3.19
C ALA A 258 9.98 -8.54 -3.64
N VAL A 259 9.12 -9.27 -2.90
CA VAL A 259 7.70 -9.47 -3.22
C VAL A 259 6.91 -8.17 -3.10
N PHE A 260 7.19 -7.35 -2.08
CA PHE A 260 6.46 -6.12 -1.79
C PHE A 260 7.24 -4.83 -2.07
N LEU A 261 8.37 -4.89 -2.75
CA LEU A 261 9.22 -3.72 -3.00
C LEU A 261 9.51 -2.92 -1.72
N ASN A 262 9.85 -3.60 -0.64
CA ASN A 262 10.09 -3.01 0.68
C ASN A 262 8.89 -2.27 1.30
N SER A 263 7.66 -2.40 0.80
CA SER A 263 6.48 -1.79 1.45
C SER A 263 6.05 -2.50 2.74
N ASN A 264 6.70 -3.61 3.09
CA ASN A 264 6.61 -4.29 4.38
C ASN A 264 7.25 -3.49 5.53
N TYR A 265 8.09 -2.49 5.23
CA TYR A 265 8.67 -1.55 6.20
C TYR A 265 7.73 -0.35 6.43
N HIS A 266 6.46 -0.63 6.68
CA HIS A 266 5.43 0.40 6.73
C HIS A 266 5.51 1.28 7.98
N LEU A 267 6.03 0.74 9.10
CA LEU A 267 6.29 1.52 10.31
C LEU A 267 7.37 2.58 10.06
N GLU A 268 8.49 2.17 9.48
CA GLU A 268 9.61 3.05 9.13
C GLU A 268 9.18 4.13 8.15
N HIS A 269 8.29 3.76 7.21
CA HIS A 269 7.69 4.70 6.29
C HIS A 269 6.81 5.74 7.00
N HIS A 270 5.99 5.35 7.98
CA HIS A 270 5.21 6.32 8.77
C HIS A 270 6.08 7.23 9.65
N TYR A 271 7.19 6.72 10.17
CA TYR A 271 8.15 7.54 10.90
C TYR A 271 8.87 8.55 10.01
N PHE A 272 9.25 8.13 8.81
CA PHE A 272 10.03 8.94 7.86
C PHE A 272 9.48 8.80 6.41
N PRO A 273 8.31 9.37 6.12
CA PRO A 273 7.62 9.14 4.85
C PRO A 273 8.34 9.70 3.61
N GLY A 274 9.38 10.52 3.81
CA GLY A 274 10.24 11.02 2.72
C GLY A 274 11.40 10.10 2.36
N VAL A 275 11.62 9.00 3.09
CA VAL A 275 12.68 8.02 2.80
C VAL A 275 12.22 7.09 1.69
N PRO A 276 12.96 6.96 0.57
CA PRO A 276 12.59 6.08 -0.53
C PRO A 276 12.55 4.61 -0.11
N PHE A 277 11.64 3.82 -0.69
CA PHE A 277 11.41 2.42 -0.33
C PHE A 277 12.68 1.57 -0.32
N TYR A 278 13.62 1.78 -1.22
CA TYR A 278 14.88 1.04 -1.29
C TYR A 278 15.87 1.39 -0.17
N ARG A 279 15.58 2.37 0.68
CA ARG A 279 16.36 2.73 1.86
C ARG A 279 15.72 2.26 3.18
N LEU A 280 14.44 1.89 3.16
CA LEU A 280 13.70 1.46 4.35
C LEU A 280 14.32 0.25 5.07
N PRO A 281 14.89 -0.76 4.39
CA PRO A 281 15.59 -1.85 5.08
C PRO A 281 16.79 -1.38 5.93
N ALA A 282 17.52 -0.39 5.44
CA ALA A 282 18.64 0.18 6.19
C ALA A 282 18.16 1.09 7.34
N LEU A 283 17.07 1.81 7.14
CA LEU A 283 16.43 2.60 8.18
C LEU A 283 15.91 1.72 9.32
N GLN A 284 15.27 0.56 9.01
CA GLN A 284 14.82 -0.40 10.04
C GLN A 284 15.98 -0.83 10.93
N ARG A 285 17.11 -1.23 10.35
CA ARG A 285 18.31 -1.60 11.10
C ARG A 285 18.83 -0.47 11.99
N ALA A 286 18.81 0.76 11.49
CA ALA A 286 19.24 1.91 12.28
C ALA A 286 18.29 2.22 13.44
N LEU A 287 17.03 1.82 13.35
CA LEU A 287 16.01 2.01 14.39
C LEU A 287 15.90 0.81 15.38
N GLU A 288 16.62 -0.29 15.17
CA GLU A 288 16.56 -1.44 16.09
C GLU A 288 16.75 -1.06 17.56
N PRO A 289 17.73 -0.21 17.96
CA PRO A 289 17.89 0.21 19.35
C PRO A 289 16.68 1.01 19.89
N PHE A 290 15.96 1.71 19.04
CA PHE A 290 14.69 2.38 19.39
C PHE A 290 13.60 1.34 19.64
N TYR A 291 13.43 0.36 18.76
CA TYR A 291 12.43 -0.72 18.93
C TYR A 291 12.65 -1.53 20.21
N GLU A 292 13.91 -1.82 20.54
CA GLU A 292 14.27 -2.54 21.77
C GLU A 292 13.91 -1.73 23.02
N ARG A 293 14.26 -0.43 23.07
CA ARG A 293 13.90 0.45 24.20
C ARG A 293 12.40 0.53 24.43
N HIS A 294 11.62 0.60 23.36
CA HIS A 294 10.16 0.63 23.39
C HIS A 294 9.52 -0.75 23.49
N ARG A 295 10.32 -1.83 23.57
CA ARG A 295 9.85 -3.23 23.63
C ARG A 295 8.82 -3.53 22.53
N MET A 296 9.09 -3.04 21.31
CA MET A 296 8.15 -3.18 20.19
C MET A 296 8.11 -4.62 19.72
N PRO A 297 6.92 -5.20 19.55
CA PRO A 297 6.80 -6.60 19.13
C PRO A 297 7.09 -6.75 17.63
N TRP A 298 8.10 -7.54 17.30
CA TRP A 298 8.37 -7.96 15.94
C TRP A 298 7.28 -8.91 15.43
N ARG A 299 6.78 -8.65 14.22
CA ARG A 299 5.77 -9.48 13.57
C ARG A 299 6.32 -10.13 12.30
N SER A 300 5.69 -11.26 11.91
CA SER A 300 5.92 -11.93 10.64
C SER A 300 4.61 -12.07 9.91
N TYR A 301 4.63 -12.14 8.57
CA TYR A 301 3.41 -12.34 7.79
C TYR A 301 2.68 -13.63 8.16
N GLY A 302 3.40 -14.73 8.44
CA GLY A 302 2.78 -15.97 8.92
C GLY A 302 2.03 -15.78 10.24
N GLY A 303 2.64 -15.06 11.20
CA GLY A 303 2.00 -14.73 12.47
C GLY A 303 0.77 -13.82 12.30
N LEU A 304 0.86 -12.82 11.41
CA LEU A 304 -0.25 -11.93 11.11
C LEU A 304 -1.42 -12.66 10.44
N VAL A 305 -1.16 -13.53 9.47
CA VAL A 305 -2.19 -14.38 8.83
C VAL A 305 -2.83 -15.33 9.84
N ARG A 306 -2.02 -15.97 10.72
CA ARG A 306 -2.54 -16.79 11.80
C ARG A 306 -3.47 -15.98 12.71
N GLY A 307 -3.02 -14.84 13.18
CA GLY A 307 -3.83 -13.93 14.01
C GLY A 307 -5.13 -13.52 13.31
N TRP A 308 -5.06 -13.24 12.01
CA TRP A 308 -6.20 -12.81 11.20
C TRP A 308 -7.25 -13.90 11.02
N LEU A 309 -6.86 -15.11 10.62
CA LEU A 309 -7.76 -16.17 10.21
C LEU A 309 -7.96 -17.26 11.28
N VAL A 310 -6.87 -17.72 11.94
CA VAL A 310 -6.94 -18.82 12.90
C VAL A 310 -7.43 -18.33 14.25
N ASP A 311 -6.69 -17.35 14.82
CA ASP A 311 -7.01 -16.82 16.15
C ASP A 311 -8.21 -15.84 16.09
N ASN A 312 -8.61 -15.42 14.90
CA ASN A 312 -9.73 -14.51 14.63
C ASN A 312 -9.65 -13.19 15.42
N ARG A 313 -8.45 -12.62 15.59
CA ARG A 313 -8.27 -11.33 16.25
C ARG A 313 -9.03 -10.24 15.51
N ALA A 314 -9.51 -9.23 16.24
CA ALA A 314 -10.27 -8.13 15.66
C ALA A 314 -9.52 -7.48 14.49
N PRO A 315 -10.25 -7.15 13.40
CA PRO A 315 -9.65 -6.51 12.24
C PRO A 315 -9.31 -5.07 12.58
N HIS A 316 -8.06 -4.76 12.56
CA HIS A 316 -7.50 -3.49 12.97
C HIS A 316 -7.84 -3.11 14.42
N THR A 317 -7.07 -2.19 14.92
CA THR A 317 -7.29 -1.66 16.23
C THR A 317 -8.51 -0.78 16.25
N ASN A 318 -9.31 -0.93 17.26
CA ASN A 318 -10.40 -0.04 17.53
C ASN A 318 -9.86 1.18 18.29
N TRP A 319 -9.60 2.28 17.58
CA TRP A 319 -9.12 3.52 18.18
C TRP A 319 -10.07 4.07 19.26
N ALA A 320 -11.38 3.74 19.16
CA ALA A 320 -12.36 4.15 20.15
C ALA A 320 -12.21 3.42 21.49
N GLU A 321 -11.48 2.31 21.54
CA GLU A 321 -11.16 1.58 22.77
C GLU A 321 -9.86 2.06 23.43
N ALA A 322 -9.10 2.96 22.78
CA ALA A 322 -8.00 3.63 23.45
C ALA A 322 -8.56 4.44 24.63
N PRO A 323 -8.00 4.32 25.86
CA PRO A 323 -8.44 5.17 26.94
C PRO A 323 -8.39 6.61 26.49
N ALA A 324 -9.46 7.37 26.71
CA ALA A 324 -9.40 8.81 26.61
C ALA A 324 -8.25 9.25 27.49
N ASP A 325 -7.28 9.96 26.92
CA ASP A 325 -6.12 10.46 27.65
C ASP A 325 -6.61 11.06 28.95
N GLY A 326 -6.19 10.48 30.07
CA GLY A 326 -6.49 11.00 31.38
C GLY A 326 -5.93 12.42 31.43
N GLY A 327 -6.84 13.38 31.60
CA GLY A 327 -6.53 14.79 31.71
C GLY A 327 -5.57 15.13 32.82
#